data_1cb2741b8604ddb19a8c5317931e2616
#
_entry.id   1cb2741b8604ddb19a8c5317931e2616
#
_cell.length_a   1.000
_cell.length_b   1.000
_cell.length_c   1.000
_cell.angle_alpha   90.00
_cell.angle_beta   90.00
_cell.angle_gamma   90.00
#
_symmetry.space_group_name_H-M   'P 1'
#
loop_
_entity.id
_entity.type
_entity.pdbx_description
1 polymer ?
#
loop_
_entity_poly.entity_id
_entity_poly.type
_entity_poly.pdbx_seq_one_letter_code
_entity_poly.pdbx_strand_id
1 'polypeptide(L)'
;MISRASLFEVPGGDTVQIQETASALLKLGVQVDILLASEKINYQNYDLLHFFNVIRPNGILPHVKAANKPFVVSTIFVDYTEVEEKLNGWKLKLLLKVFGSDGVEYIKTIGRSIINNESLLDWGYLFRGHKKSVEKALSQASMLLPNSESEYNRLQIRYSFKGIYRVIPNA
;
A
#
# COMPACT_ATOMS: atom_id res chain seq x y z
N MET A 1 1.40 11.89 -5.85
CA MET A 1 1.47 10.86 -4.80
C MET A 1 0.07 10.45 -4.44
N ILE A 2 -0.20 9.14 -4.25
CA ILE A 2 -1.55 8.64 -3.92
C ILE A 2 -1.46 7.84 -2.62
N SER A 3 -2.28 8.19 -1.65
CA SER A 3 -2.32 7.57 -0.33
C SER A 3 -3.74 7.18 0.09
N ARG A 4 -3.85 6.53 1.26
CA ARG A 4 -5.13 6.09 1.82
C ARG A 4 -6.12 7.24 2.03
N ALA A 5 -7.41 6.95 1.90
CA ALA A 5 -8.48 7.95 2.05
C ALA A 5 -8.43 8.71 3.41
N SER A 6 -8.07 8.01 4.49
CA SER A 6 -8.02 8.58 5.84
C SER A 6 -6.67 9.19 6.23
N LEU A 7 -5.81 9.58 5.27
CA LEU A 7 -4.45 10.06 5.53
C LEU A 7 -4.39 11.23 6.52
N PHE A 8 -5.28 12.21 6.34
CA PHE A 8 -5.30 13.43 7.13
C PHE A 8 -6.26 13.36 8.33
N GLU A 9 -7.24 12.45 8.30
CA GLU A 9 -8.17 12.23 9.40
C GLU A 9 -7.53 11.45 10.54
N VAL A 10 -6.68 10.48 10.19
CA VAL A 10 -5.95 9.62 11.14
C VAL A 10 -4.46 9.64 10.77
N PRO A 11 -3.73 10.72 11.10
CA PRO A 11 -2.31 10.84 10.76
C PRO A 11 -1.48 9.75 11.46
N GLY A 12 -0.45 9.27 10.77
CA GLY A 12 0.47 8.24 11.24
C GLY A 12 1.87 8.45 10.66
N GLY A 13 2.75 7.48 10.84
CA GLY A 13 4.11 7.52 10.28
C GLY A 13 4.14 7.63 8.76
N ASP A 14 3.17 7.02 8.08
CA ASP A 14 3.00 7.17 6.63
C ASP A 14 2.68 8.61 6.21
N THR A 15 1.92 9.34 7.03
CA THR A 15 1.59 10.75 6.77
C THR A 15 2.85 11.62 6.78
N VAL A 16 3.70 11.46 7.79
CA VAL A 16 4.97 12.18 7.90
C VAL A 16 5.87 11.83 6.70
N GLN A 17 6.03 10.55 6.39
CA GLN A 17 6.88 10.11 5.28
C GLN A 17 6.41 10.70 3.93
N ILE A 18 5.10 10.74 3.68
CA ILE A 18 4.56 11.31 2.45
C ILE A 18 4.84 12.81 2.36
N GLN A 19 4.61 13.55 3.44
CA GLN A 19 4.81 15.00 3.49
C GLN A 19 6.29 15.37 3.31
N GLU A 20 7.18 14.68 4.02
CA GLU A 20 8.63 14.91 3.90
C GLU A 20 9.15 14.54 2.51
N THR A 21 8.69 13.42 1.95
CA THR A 21 9.05 13.03 0.58
C THR A 21 8.56 14.07 -0.44
N ALA A 22 7.32 14.54 -0.32
CA ALA A 22 6.80 15.59 -1.20
C ALA A 22 7.61 16.88 -1.08
N SER A 23 7.89 17.31 0.16
CA SER A 23 8.70 18.50 0.42
C SER A 23 10.11 18.40 -0.19
N ALA A 24 10.77 17.24 -0.04
CA ALA A 24 12.09 17.01 -0.61
C ALA A 24 12.07 17.04 -2.15
N LEU A 25 11.06 16.42 -2.78
CA LEU A 25 10.93 16.42 -4.23
C LEU A 25 10.62 17.81 -4.79
N LEU A 26 9.77 18.59 -4.11
CA LEU A 26 9.51 20.00 -4.48
C LEU A 26 10.78 20.84 -4.46
N LYS A 27 11.66 20.67 -3.46
CA LYS A 27 12.96 21.34 -3.40
C LYS A 27 13.90 20.95 -4.55
N LEU A 28 13.69 19.79 -5.14
CA LEU A 28 14.43 19.30 -6.32
C LEU A 28 13.77 19.74 -7.65
N GLY A 29 12.71 20.56 -7.60
CA GLY A 29 12.01 21.06 -8.79
C GLY A 29 10.97 20.10 -9.37
N VAL A 30 10.65 19.00 -8.68
CA VAL A 30 9.58 18.08 -9.08
C VAL A 30 8.24 18.63 -8.61
N GLN A 31 7.24 18.73 -9.51
CA GLN A 31 5.88 19.07 -9.11
C GLN A 31 5.22 17.87 -8.44
N VAL A 32 4.65 18.05 -7.26
CA VAL A 32 4.08 16.99 -6.45
C VAL A 32 2.72 17.37 -5.92
N ASP A 33 1.71 16.56 -6.23
CA ASP A 33 0.39 16.60 -5.59
C ASP A 33 0.24 15.39 -4.67
N ILE A 34 -0.32 15.58 -3.47
CA ILE A 34 -0.70 14.52 -2.57
C ILE A 34 -2.22 14.34 -2.70
N LEU A 35 -2.63 13.17 -3.19
CA LEU A 35 -4.02 12.83 -3.47
C LEU A 35 -4.46 11.63 -2.63
N LEU A 36 -5.73 11.57 -2.30
CA LEU A 36 -6.31 10.43 -1.61
C LEU A 36 -6.84 9.40 -2.60
N ALA A 37 -6.72 8.13 -2.26
CA ALA A 37 -7.20 7.02 -3.10
C ALA A 37 -8.72 7.01 -3.33
N SER A 38 -9.48 7.79 -2.54
CA SER A 38 -10.93 8.00 -2.71
C SER A 38 -11.27 9.14 -3.68
N GLU A 39 -10.30 9.96 -4.09
CA GLU A 39 -10.54 11.12 -4.94
C GLU A 39 -10.64 10.74 -6.41
N LYS A 40 -11.38 11.53 -7.16
CA LYS A 40 -11.41 11.43 -8.63
C LYS A 40 -10.16 12.09 -9.21
N ILE A 41 -9.25 11.29 -9.74
CA ILE A 41 -7.94 11.74 -10.23
C ILE A 41 -7.94 11.85 -11.75
N ASN A 42 -7.48 12.99 -12.27
CA ASN A 42 -7.14 13.11 -13.69
C ASN A 42 -5.68 12.71 -13.92
N TYR A 43 -5.46 11.44 -14.25
CA TYR A 43 -4.12 10.87 -14.43
C TYR A 43 -3.31 11.47 -15.58
N GLN A 44 -3.95 12.18 -16.52
CA GLN A 44 -3.25 12.81 -17.64
C GLN A 44 -2.31 13.93 -17.18
N ASN A 45 -2.57 14.49 -15.99
CA ASN A 45 -1.76 15.57 -15.42
C ASN A 45 -0.44 15.06 -14.81
N TYR A 46 -0.20 13.75 -14.77
CA TYR A 46 0.92 13.16 -14.06
C TYR A 46 1.75 12.25 -14.96
N ASP A 47 3.07 12.33 -14.82
CA ASP A 47 4.01 11.46 -15.53
C ASP A 47 4.28 10.16 -14.75
N LEU A 48 4.22 10.21 -13.43
CA LEU A 48 4.52 9.11 -12.51
C LEU A 48 3.53 9.09 -11.35
N LEU A 49 3.10 7.90 -10.97
CA LEU A 49 2.33 7.69 -9.76
C LEU A 49 3.25 7.13 -8.66
N HIS A 50 3.14 7.66 -7.45
CA HIS A 50 3.86 7.17 -6.29
C HIS A 50 2.87 6.76 -5.22
N PHE A 51 2.85 5.47 -4.89
CA PHE A 51 1.98 4.89 -3.86
C PHE A 51 2.75 4.62 -2.58
N PHE A 52 2.01 4.60 -1.47
CA PHE A 52 2.55 4.32 -0.14
C PHE A 52 1.77 3.16 0.49
N ASN A 53 2.52 2.29 1.22
CA ASN A 53 1.97 1.14 1.93
C ASN A 53 1.42 0.04 1.00
N VAL A 54 2.29 -0.88 0.61
CA VAL A 54 2.00 -1.96 -0.34
C VAL A 54 0.96 -2.98 0.16
N ILE A 55 0.75 -3.09 1.48
CA ILE A 55 -0.26 -4.00 2.05
C ILE A 55 -1.71 -3.53 1.81
N ARG A 56 -1.89 -2.40 1.11
CA ARG A 56 -3.19 -1.88 0.71
C ARG A 56 -3.35 -1.90 -0.82
N PRO A 57 -3.34 -3.06 -1.47
CA PRO A 57 -3.35 -3.18 -2.93
C PRO A 57 -4.62 -2.60 -3.56
N ASN A 58 -5.72 -2.46 -2.81
CA ASN A 58 -6.95 -1.79 -3.28
C ASN A 58 -6.77 -0.29 -3.50
N GLY A 59 -5.87 0.35 -2.78
CA GLY A 59 -5.49 1.75 -3.00
C GLY A 59 -4.44 1.93 -4.12
N ILE A 60 -3.99 0.85 -4.76
CA ILE A 60 -2.95 0.86 -5.78
C ILE A 60 -3.50 0.38 -7.13
N LEU A 61 -3.95 -0.88 -7.19
CA LEU A 61 -4.26 -1.56 -8.45
C LEU A 61 -5.35 -0.90 -9.30
N PRO A 62 -6.45 -0.35 -8.74
CA PRO A 62 -7.45 0.37 -9.53
C PRO A 62 -6.86 1.62 -10.20
N HIS A 63 -6.04 2.38 -9.48
CA HIS A 63 -5.38 3.57 -10.00
C HIS A 63 -4.37 3.23 -11.10
N VAL A 64 -3.56 2.19 -10.89
CA VAL A 64 -2.60 1.69 -11.90
C VAL A 64 -3.32 1.29 -13.18
N LYS A 65 -4.44 0.56 -13.06
CA LYS A 65 -5.25 0.15 -14.21
C LYS A 65 -5.87 1.34 -14.94
N ALA A 66 -6.39 2.33 -14.19
CA ALA A 66 -7.05 3.50 -14.78
C ALA A 66 -6.05 4.48 -15.41
N ALA A 67 -4.89 4.66 -14.80
CA ALA A 67 -3.88 5.62 -15.23
C ALA A 67 -3.09 5.16 -16.45
N ASN A 68 -2.77 3.87 -16.54
CA ASN A 68 -1.83 3.31 -17.52
C ASN A 68 -0.49 4.11 -17.56
N LYS A 69 0.02 4.47 -16.39
CA LYS A 69 1.26 5.25 -16.20
C LYS A 69 2.26 4.42 -15.39
N PRO A 70 3.58 4.70 -15.51
CA PRO A 70 4.56 4.11 -14.62
C PRO A 70 4.26 4.48 -13.17
N PHE A 71 4.61 3.59 -12.25
CA PHE A 71 4.41 3.86 -10.84
C PHE A 71 5.53 3.27 -9.97
N VAL A 72 5.74 3.90 -8.83
CA VAL A 72 6.66 3.44 -7.79
C VAL A 72 5.89 3.24 -6.48
N VAL A 73 6.44 2.41 -5.59
CA VAL A 73 5.82 2.10 -4.31
C VAL A 73 6.82 2.24 -3.17
N SER A 74 6.58 3.20 -2.26
CA SER A 74 7.17 3.17 -0.92
C SER A 74 6.47 2.08 -0.13
N THR A 75 7.18 1.00 0.17
CA THR A 75 6.56 -0.25 0.61
C THR A 75 5.95 -0.16 1.99
N ILE A 76 6.59 0.52 2.94
CA ILE A 76 6.15 0.70 4.34
C ILE A 76 5.63 -0.63 4.91
N PHE A 77 6.42 -1.68 4.76
CA PHE A 77 6.02 -3.00 5.18
C PHE A 77 6.46 -3.27 6.61
N VAL A 78 5.49 -3.34 7.50
CA VAL A 78 5.67 -3.81 8.88
C VAL A 78 4.97 -5.16 9.01
N ASP A 79 5.73 -6.19 9.34
CA ASP A 79 5.15 -7.50 9.63
C ASP A 79 4.61 -7.51 11.05
N TYR A 80 3.29 -7.42 11.17
CA TYR A 80 2.60 -7.46 12.45
C TYR A 80 2.27 -8.89 12.91
N THR A 81 2.68 -9.92 12.20
CA THR A 81 2.31 -11.32 12.50
C THR A 81 2.73 -11.70 13.92
N GLU A 82 3.93 -11.30 14.36
CA GLU A 82 4.39 -11.55 15.73
C GLU A 82 3.64 -10.74 16.78
N VAL A 83 3.15 -9.55 16.43
CA VAL A 83 2.39 -8.69 17.33
C VAL A 83 0.93 -9.16 17.43
N GLU A 84 0.35 -9.59 16.31
CA GLU A 84 -1.01 -10.12 16.26
C GLU A 84 -1.14 -11.44 17.04
N GLU A 85 -0.10 -12.27 17.08
CA GLU A 85 -0.05 -13.47 17.91
C GLU A 85 -0.03 -13.16 19.43
N LYS A 86 0.51 -12.00 19.80
CA LYS A 86 0.57 -11.54 21.21
C LYS A 86 -0.67 -10.76 21.64
N LEU A 87 -1.48 -10.27 20.71
CA LEU A 87 -2.73 -9.58 21.04
C LEU A 87 -3.81 -10.58 21.41
N ASN A 88 -4.22 -10.53 22.68
CA ASN A 88 -5.09 -11.49 23.38
C ASN A 88 -6.58 -11.43 23.00
N GLY A 89 -6.94 -11.48 21.71
CA GLY A 89 -8.32 -11.63 21.28
C GLY A 89 -8.60 -13.06 20.81
N TRP A 90 -9.31 -13.89 21.61
CA TRP A 90 -9.68 -15.25 21.20
C TRP A 90 -10.42 -15.30 19.85
N LYS A 91 -11.23 -14.28 19.55
CA LYS A 91 -11.92 -14.11 18.26
C LYS A 91 -10.94 -13.86 17.12
N LEU A 92 -9.90 -13.05 17.36
CA LEU A 92 -8.85 -12.78 16.37
C LEU A 92 -8.00 -14.03 16.14
N LYS A 93 -7.64 -14.75 17.22
CA LYS A 93 -6.91 -16.03 17.11
C LYS A 93 -7.71 -17.08 16.33
N LEU A 94 -9.03 -17.13 16.51
CA LEU A 94 -9.90 -18.04 15.75
C LEU A 94 -9.94 -17.65 14.27
N LEU A 95 -10.07 -16.35 13.96
CA LEU A 95 -10.04 -15.83 12.58
C LEU A 95 -8.69 -16.09 11.92
N LEU A 96 -7.58 -15.84 12.62
CA LEU A 96 -6.22 -16.14 12.14
C LEU A 96 -6.02 -17.63 11.88
N LYS A 97 -6.56 -18.50 12.73
CA LYS A 97 -6.47 -19.97 12.59
C LYS A 97 -7.27 -20.49 11.39
N VAL A 98 -8.42 -19.88 11.08
CA VAL A 98 -9.32 -20.32 10.00
C VAL A 98 -8.92 -19.71 8.66
N PHE A 99 -8.55 -18.44 8.62
CA PHE A 99 -8.31 -17.68 7.39
C PHE A 99 -6.84 -17.29 7.17
N GLY A 100 -5.97 -17.51 8.16
CA GLY A 100 -4.59 -17.01 8.13
C GLY A 100 -4.50 -15.48 8.23
N SER A 101 -3.29 -14.94 8.34
CA SER A 101 -3.07 -13.48 8.41
C SER A 101 -3.57 -12.74 7.14
N ASP A 102 -3.39 -13.35 5.97
CA ASP A 102 -3.84 -12.78 4.69
C ASP A 102 -5.37 -12.73 4.58
N GLY A 103 -6.08 -13.72 5.14
CA GLY A 103 -7.55 -13.75 5.19
C GLY A 103 -8.11 -12.70 6.15
N VAL A 104 -7.45 -12.44 7.28
CA VAL A 104 -7.84 -11.39 8.22
C VAL A 104 -7.66 -10.01 7.60
N GLU A 105 -6.53 -9.75 6.91
CA GLU A 105 -6.33 -8.49 6.18
C GLU A 105 -7.33 -8.32 5.03
N TYR A 106 -7.70 -9.41 4.37
CA TYR A 106 -8.75 -9.42 3.35
C TYR A 106 -10.11 -8.98 3.92
N ILE A 107 -10.53 -9.55 5.07
CA ILE A 107 -11.79 -9.18 5.73
C ILE A 107 -11.75 -7.74 6.24
N LYS A 108 -10.63 -7.31 6.87
CA LYS A 108 -10.43 -5.92 7.31
C LYS A 108 -10.50 -4.93 6.15
N THR A 109 -9.93 -5.28 5.00
CA THR A 109 -9.92 -4.43 3.80
C THR A 109 -11.33 -4.28 3.22
N ILE A 110 -12.08 -5.37 3.10
CA ILE A 110 -13.48 -5.32 2.67
C ILE A 110 -14.33 -4.50 3.65
N GLY A 111 -14.17 -4.73 4.96
CA GLY A 111 -14.89 -3.99 5.99
C GLY A 111 -14.61 -2.48 5.93
N ARG A 112 -13.35 -2.08 5.78
CA ARG A 112 -12.96 -0.66 5.63
C ARG A 112 -13.50 -0.05 4.33
N SER A 113 -13.46 -0.79 3.22
CA SER A 113 -13.98 -0.33 1.93
C SER A 113 -15.48 -0.03 1.98
N ILE A 114 -16.23 -0.84 2.71
CA ILE A 114 -17.68 -0.64 2.91
C ILE A 114 -17.95 0.55 3.85
N ILE A 115 -17.21 0.65 4.97
CA ILE A 115 -17.43 1.68 5.99
C ILE A 115 -16.94 3.05 5.51
N ASN A 116 -15.79 3.12 4.84
CA ASN A 116 -15.16 4.37 4.45
C ASN A 116 -15.57 4.84 3.04
N ASN A 117 -16.53 4.16 2.40
CA ASN A 117 -16.99 4.50 1.05
C ASN A 117 -15.82 4.63 0.05
N GLU A 118 -14.78 3.79 0.22
CA GLU A 118 -13.65 3.72 -0.71
C GLU A 118 -14.17 3.18 -2.04
N SER A 119 -14.44 4.09 -2.97
CA SER A 119 -15.24 3.90 -4.18
C SER A 119 -14.62 2.98 -5.25
N LEU A 120 -13.45 2.41 -5.01
CA LEU A 120 -12.75 1.57 -5.97
C LEU A 120 -12.49 0.16 -5.42
N LEU A 121 -13.55 -0.60 -5.15
CA LEU A 121 -13.42 -2.04 -4.99
C LEU A 121 -13.01 -2.64 -6.35
N ASP A 122 -11.73 -3.02 -6.47
CA ASP A 122 -11.30 -3.84 -7.61
C ASP A 122 -11.95 -5.23 -7.48
N TRP A 123 -12.92 -5.55 -8.32
CA TRP A 123 -13.51 -6.89 -8.42
C TRP A 123 -12.42 -7.96 -8.56
N GLY A 124 -11.32 -7.63 -9.22
CA GLY A 124 -10.15 -8.49 -9.31
C GLY A 124 -9.50 -8.80 -7.95
N TYR A 125 -9.63 -7.92 -6.95
CA TYR A 125 -9.16 -8.17 -5.59
C TYR A 125 -10.01 -9.23 -4.90
N LEU A 126 -11.34 -9.17 -5.04
CA LEU A 126 -12.26 -10.15 -4.45
C LEU A 126 -11.99 -11.57 -4.94
N PHE A 127 -11.68 -11.74 -6.24
CA PHE A 127 -11.39 -13.07 -6.82
C PHE A 127 -9.93 -13.51 -6.62
N ARG A 128 -9.00 -12.58 -6.56
CA ARG A 128 -7.55 -12.87 -6.48
C ARG A 128 -7.06 -13.13 -5.05
N GLY A 129 -7.71 -12.49 -4.08
CA GLY A 129 -7.31 -12.49 -2.69
C GLY A 129 -6.18 -11.50 -2.39
N HIS A 130 -5.94 -11.27 -1.10
CA HIS A 130 -5.00 -10.25 -0.61
C HIS A 130 -3.56 -10.51 -1.08
N LYS A 131 -3.02 -11.69 -0.80
CA LYS A 131 -1.63 -12.05 -1.11
C LYS A 131 -1.28 -11.83 -2.58
N LYS A 132 -2.05 -12.41 -3.50
CA LYS A 132 -1.83 -12.27 -4.95
C LYS A 132 -2.01 -10.83 -5.44
N SER A 133 -2.81 -10.03 -4.76
CA SER A 133 -2.99 -8.61 -5.11
C SER A 133 -1.78 -7.78 -4.68
N VAL A 134 -1.19 -8.05 -3.51
CA VAL A 134 0.08 -7.45 -3.08
C VAL A 134 1.21 -7.87 -4.04
N GLU A 135 1.35 -9.16 -4.33
CA GLU A 135 2.34 -9.68 -5.28
C GLU A 135 2.22 -9.02 -6.66
N LYS A 136 0.99 -8.80 -7.13
CA LYS A 136 0.74 -8.09 -8.38
C LYS A 136 1.19 -6.63 -8.32
N ALA A 137 0.88 -5.90 -7.25
CA ALA A 137 1.31 -4.51 -7.08
C ALA A 137 2.84 -4.42 -7.04
N LEU A 138 3.50 -5.31 -6.28
CA LEU A 138 4.96 -5.39 -6.20
C LEU A 138 5.61 -5.69 -7.56
N SER A 139 5.07 -6.65 -8.31
CA SER A 139 5.63 -7.09 -9.60
C SER A 139 5.41 -6.09 -10.74
N GLN A 140 4.37 -5.27 -10.67
CA GLN A 140 4.04 -4.26 -11.69
C GLN A 140 4.69 -2.91 -11.44
N ALA A 141 5.19 -2.65 -10.23
CA ALA A 141 5.88 -1.40 -9.93
C ALA A 141 7.16 -1.25 -10.75
N SER A 142 7.37 -0.06 -11.31
CA SER A 142 8.61 0.30 -12.00
C SER A 142 9.80 0.27 -11.05
N MET A 143 9.57 0.62 -9.78
CA MET A 143 10.57 0.53 -8.71
C MET A 143 9.88 0.42 -7.34
N LEU A 144 10.47 -0.37 -6.47
CA LEU A 144 10.10 -0.48 -5.06
C LEU A 144 11.06 0.35 -4.20
N LEU A 145 10.52 1.06 -3.22
CA LEU A 145 11.26 1.98 -2.35
C LEU A 145 11.07 1.56 -0.88
N PRO A 146 11.71 0.45 -0.46
CA PRO A 146 11.69 0.05 0.95
C PRO A 146 12.54 1.00 1.80
N ASN A 147 12.22 1.14 3.08
CA ASN A 147 12.96 1.98 4.01
C ASN A 147 14.28 1.33 4.48
N SER A 148 14.45 0.03 4.27
CA SER A 148 15.66 -0.71 4.60
C SER A 148 15.77 -2.01 3.80
N GLU A 149 16.99 -2.56 3.72
CA GLU A 149 17.24 -3.91 3.19
C GLU A 149 16.46 -4.98 3.97
N SER A 150 16.37 -4.82 5.28
CA SER A 150 15.61 -5.73 6.15
C SER A 150 14.12 -5.75 5.80
N GLU A 151 13.53 -4.60 5.46
CA GLU A 151 12.14 -4.51 5.00
C GLU A 151 11.96 -5.24 3.66
N TYR A 152 12.86 -5.01 2.70
CA TYR A 152 12.81 -5.67 1.41
C TYR A 152 12.93 -7.20 1.53
N ASN A 153 13.84 -7.68 2.37
CA ASN A 153 14.03 -9.11 2.62
C ASN A 153 12.76 -9.74 3.24
N ARG A 154 12.10 -9.07 4.19
CA ARG A 154 10.82 -9.53 4.75
C ARG A 154 9.71 -9.61 3.70
N LEU A 155 9.65 -8.63 2.80
CA LEU A 155 8.72 -8.69 1.66
C LEU A 155 8.97 -9.90 0.78
N GLN A 156 10.23 -10.20 0.47
CA GLN A 156 10.62 -11.35 -0.36
C GLN A 156 10.32 -12.70 0.29
N ILE A 157 10.44 -12.78 1.62
CA ILE A 157 10.07 -13.99 2.38
C ILE A 157 8.56 -14.23 2.30
N ARG A 158 7.76 -13.16 2.39
CA ARG A 158 6.30 -13.27 2.48
C ARG A 158 5.60 -13.37 1.14
N TYR A 159 6.09 -12.67 0.12
CA TYR A 159 5.45 -12.52 -1.18
C TYR A 159 6.38 -12.98 -2.31
N SER A 160 5.78 -13.62 -3.32
CA SER A 160 6.50 -14.03 -4.52
C SER A 160 6.41 -12.94 -5.59
N PHE A 161 7.50 -12.21 -5.79
CA PHE A 161 7.57 -11.16 -6.80
C PHE A 161 9.00 -10.97 -7.32
N LYS A 162 9.10 -10.34 -8.46
CA LYS A 162 10.38 -9.83 -9.01
C LYS A 162 10.20 -8.35 -9.29
N GLY A 163 11.10 -7.52 -8.82
CA GLY A 163 11.05 -6.08 -9.00
C GLY A 163 12.40 -5.43 -8.75
N ILE A 164 12.60 -4.28 -9.38
CA ILE A 164 13.76 -3.41 -9.11
C ILE A 164 13.44 -2.65 -7.83
N TYR A 165 14.43 -2.53 -6.96
CA TYR A 165 14.26 -1.75 -5.72
C TYR A 165 15.44 -0.84 -5.44
N ARG A 166 15.20 0.18 -4.65
CA ARG A 166 16.20 1.04 -4.06
C ARG A 166 15.78 1.40 -2.64
N VAL A 167 16.67 1.19 -1.69
CA VAL A 167 16.42 1.59 -0.30
C VAL A 167 16.39 3.10 -0.19
N ILE A 168 15.32 3.63 0.38
CA ILE A 168 15.16 5.05 0.73
C ILE A 168 14.87 5.11 2.24
N PRO A 169 15.89 5.31 3.08
CA PRO A 169 15.71 5.38 4.53
C PRO A 169 14.77 6.51 4.93
N ASN A 170 13.98 6.29 5.97
CA ASN A 170 13.27 7.38 6.62
C ASN A 170 14.29 8.32 7.28
N ALA A 171 14.05 9.63 7.15
CA ALA A 171 14.84 10.66 7.84
C ALA A 171 14.49 10.69 9.34
#